data_3e83a31d108f30132c896a895d8ca8eb
#
_entry.id   3e83a31d108f30132c896a895d8ca8eb
#
_cell.length_a   1.000
_cell.length_b   1.000
_cell.length_c   1.000
_cell.angle_alpha   90.00
_cell.angle_beta   90.00
_cell.angle_gamma   90.00
#
_symmetry.space_group_name_H-M   'P 1'
#
loop_
_entity.id
_entity.type
_entity.pdbx_description
1 polymer ?
#
loop_
_entity_poly.entity_id
_entity_poly.type
_entity_poly.pdbx_seq_one_letter_code
_entity_poly.pdbx_strand_id
1 'polypeptide(L)'
;VVTYQICEQLNPTNCDTATVTVTVGAAVIDAVDDDYSATPIVGATGGNTPSVLTNDTLGGNPVTVGAGGNVTLTPGAAPTPAAGSITMNPDGTITIAPGTTAGTYTYPYTICEVLNPTNCDTATATVFVSAAVTDAVDDTGTVANGATGGVGVPNVLVNDTLNGNPATLATVTLTQLATTNPNVTLDPATGAVNVAPGTPAGTYEVTYQICEILNPANCDVAIATVTVGAAVIDAVDDTGTVPNGAVGGVAVPNVLVNDTLNGVPATLATVVITQVSTTNPNVTLNPATGAVTVAPNTPAGTYVVTYQICEILNPTNCDTATV
;
A
#
# COMPACT_ATOMS: atom_id res chain seq x y z
N VAL A 1 27.33 -62.45 26.69
CA VAL A 1 27.63 -63.59 27.56
C VAL A 1 29.02 -64.05 27.23
N VAL A 2 29.92 -64.12 28.25
CA VAL A 2 31.28 -64.67 28.12
C VAL A 2 31.29 -65.91 28.91
N THR A 3 31.67 -67.04 28.31
CA THR A 3 31.90 -68.34 29.02
C THR A 3 33.36 -68.49 29.25
N TYR A 4 33.76 -68.77 30.47
CA TYR A 4 35.12 -69.03 30.82
C TYR A 4 35.21 -70.36 31.55
N GLN A 5 36.38 -71.05 31.42
CA GLN A 5 36.68 -72.28 32.09
C GLN A 5 37.90 -72.12 33.03
N ILE A 6 37.80 -72.66 34.16
CA ILE A 6 38.92 -72.79 35.09
C ILE A 6 39.26 -74.29 35.23
N CYS A 7 40.56 -74.58 35.16
CA CYS A 7 41.07 -75.94 35.34
C CYS A 7 42.09 -75.97 36.48
N GLU A 8 42.15 -77.08 37.23
CA GLU A 8 43.14 -77.29 38.23
C GLU A 8 44.55 -77.42 37.61
N GLN A 9 45.51 -76.63 38.07
CA GLN A 9 46.84 -76.57 37.48
C GLN A 9 47.59 -77.91 37.61
N LEU A 10 47.38 -78.62 38.72
CA LEU A 10 48.05 -79.94 38.98
C LEU A 10 47.28 -81.13 38.36
N ASN A 11 46.01 -80.90 37.99
CA ASN A 11 45.12 -81.86 37.28
C ASN A 11 44.35 -81.20 36.18
N PRO A 12 44.93 -80.90 35.01
CA PRO A 12 44.37 -80.08 33.94
C PRO A 12 43.10 -80.59 33.30
N THR A 13 42.69 -81.83 33.60
CA THR A 13 41.43 -82.39 33.16
C THR A 13 40.25 -82.09 34.12
N ASN A 14 40.56 -81.64 35.31
CA ASN A 14 39.60 -81.23 36.33
C ASN A 14 39.25 -79.75 36.07
N CYS A 15 38.21 -79.53 35.27
CA CYS A 15 37.77 -78.22 34.83
C CYS A 15 36.32 -77.97 35.14
N ASP A 16 35.98 -76.76 35.43
CA ASP A 16 34.61 -76.27 35.52
C ASP A 16 34.40 -74.99 34.66
N THR A 17 33.18 -74.79 34.17
CA THR A 17 32.82 -73.68 33.33
C THR A 17 31.78 -72.77 33.99
N ALA A 18 31.99 -71.48 33.89
CA ALA A 18 31.03 -70.46 34.32
C ALA A 18 30.80 -69.41 33.26
N THR A 19 29.66 -68.71 33.38
CA THR A 19 29.31 -67.68 32.46
C THR A 19 29.21 -66.30 33.17
N VAL A 20 29.69 -65.27 32.48
CA VAL A 20 29.49 -63.90 32.86
C VAL A 20 28.50 -63.32 31.86
N THR A 21 27.34 -62.84 32.36
CA THR A 21 26.39 -62.12 31.57
C THR A 21 26.58 -60.63 31.80
N VAL A 22 26.92 -59.91 30.75
CA VAL A 22 27.00 -58.43 30.74
C VAL A 22 25.83 -57.89 29.99
N THR A 23 25.03 -57.09 30.66
CA THR A 23 23.94 -56.32 30.02
C THR A 23 24.44 -54.90 29.78
N VAL A 24 24.39 -54.44 28.53
CA VAL A 24 24.69 -53.07 28.17
C VAL A 24 23.33 -52.41 27.88
N GLY A 25 22.98 -51.42 28.67
CA GLY A 25 21.75 -50.63 28.45
C GLY A 25 21.93 -49.58 27.34
N ALA A 26 20.84 -49.16 26.72
CA ALA A 26 20.83 -48.01 25.83
C ALA A 26 21.14 -46.72 26.60
N ALA A 27 21.74 -45.74 25.94
CA ALA A 27 21.94 -44.42 26.51
C ALA A 27 20.61 -43.73 26.76
N VAL A 28 20.54 -42.81 27.70
CA VAL A 28 19.36 -41.90 27.83
C VAL A 28 19.41 -40.94 26.64
N ILE A 29 18.35 -40.94 25.82
CA ILE A 29 18.15 -39.98 24.74
C ILE A 29 17.11 -38.97 25.20
N ASP A 30 17.33 -37.69 24.91
CA ASP A 30 16.48 -36.57 25.34
C ASP A 30 16.41 -35.54 24.22
N ALA A 31 15.24 -35.49 23.55
CA ALA A 31 14.87 -34.48 22.58
C ALA A 31 14.06 -33.41 23.32
N VAL A 32 14.47 -32.16 23.21
CA VAL A 32 13.91 -31.03 23.94
C VAL A 32 13.22 -30.08 22.96
N ASP A 33 11.98 -29.70 23.26
CA ASP A 33 11.24 -28.76 22.45
C ASP A 33 12.02 -27.45 22.22
N ASP A 34 11.91 -26.92 20.99
CA ASP A 34 12.51 -25.65 20.55
C ASP A 34 11.46 -24.57 20.38
N ASP A 35 11.79 -23.36 20.81
CA ASP A 35 10.94 -22.20 20.59
C ASP A 35 11.73 -21.07 19.92
N TYR A 36 11.47 -20.85 18.63
CA TYR A 36 12.04 -19.78 17.82
C TYR A 36 11.11 -18.56 17.69
N SER A 37 10.04 -18.47 18.50
CA SER A 37 9.06 -17.37 18.42
C SER A 37 9.67 -15.99 18.73
N ALA A 38 10.74 -15.95 19.53
CA ALA A 38 11.46 -14.72 19.86
C ALA A 38 12.33 -14.17 18.69
N THR A 39 12.58 -14.97 17.65
CA THR A 39 13.36 -14.60 16.46
C THR A 39 12.52 -14.83 15.20
N PRO A 40 11.49 -14.00 14.95
CA PRO A 40 10.58 -14.21 13.85
C PRO A 40 11.29 -14.11 12.49
N ILE A 41 10.86 -14.96 11.55
CA ILE A 41 11.33 -14.92 10.17
C ILE A 41 10.25 -14.28 9.33
N VAL A 42 10.58 -13.21 8.56
CA VAL A 42 9.62 -12.55 7.68
C VAL A 42 9.25 -13.48 6.52
N GLY A 43 7.97 -13.84 6.40
CA GLY A 43 7.51 -14.81 5.43
C GLY A 43 7.73 -14.41 3.98
N ALA A 44 7.68 -13.11 3.67
CA ALA A 44 7.93 -12.60 2.32
C ALA A 44 9.37 -12.90 1.83
N THR A 45 10.35 -12.84 2.72
CA THR A 45 11.78 -13.05 2.39
C THR A 45 12.27 -14.46 2.70
N GLY A 46 11.60 -15.16 3.62
CA GLY A 46 12.06 -16.45 4.13
C GLY A 46 13.34 -16.37 4.97
N GLY A 47 13.87 -17.53 5.34
CA GLY A 47 15.08 -17.66 6.15
C GLY A 47 15.21 -19.03 6.79
N ASN A 48 16.20 -19.18 7.67
CA ASN A 48 16.45 -20.43 8.40
C ASN A 48 16.45 -20.19 9.92
N THR A 49 15.96 -21.18 10.67
CA THR A 49 16.16 -21.24 12.13
C THR A 49 17.57 -21.76 12.48
N PRO A 50 18.03 -21.60 13.73
CA PRO A 50 19.07 -22.48 14.28
C PRO A 50 18.64 -23.95 14.20
N SER A 51 19.60 -24.88 14.45
CA SER A 51 19.32 -26.33 14.48
C SER A 51 18.52 -26.70 15.73
N VAL A 52 17.49 -27.52 15.58
CA VAL A 52 16.67 -28.10 16.65
C VAL A 52 17.50 -29.06 17.56
N LEU A 53 18.68 -29.48 17.12
CA LEU A 53 19.55 -30.41 17.84
C LEU A 53 20.40 -29.73 18.91
N THR A 54 20.29 -28.41 19.08
CA THR A 54 21.22 -27.62 19.92
C THR A 54 21.07 -27.91 21.41
N ASN A 55 19.87 -28.26 21.85
CA ASN A 55 19.51 -28.56 23.25
C ASN A 55 19.27 -30.05 23.50
N ASP A 56 19.36 -30.89 22.47
CA ASP A 56 19.15 -32.34 22.54
C ASP A 56 20.41 -33.06 23.07
N THR A 57 20.23 -34.18 23.77
CA THR A 57 21.32 -34.97 24.33
C THR A 57 21.17 -36.47 24.16
N LEU A 58 22.32 -37.17 24.10
CA LEU A 58 22.46 -38.61 24.20
C LEU A 58 23.45 -38.96 25.30
N GLY A 59 23.00 -39.59 26.37
CA GLY A 59 23.82 -39.90 27.55
C GLY A 59 24.37 -38.63 28.24
N GLY A 60 23.62 -37.49 28.14
CA GLY A 60 24.00 -36.19 28.66
C GLY A 60 25.04 -35.43 27.81
N ASN A 61 25.41 -35.94 26.64
CA ASN A 61 26.30 -35.26 25.68
C ASN A 61 25.48 -34.71 24.49
N PRO A 62 25.93 -33.60 23.86
CA PRO A 62 25.27 -33.07 22.67
C PRO A 62 25.12 -34.10 21.56
N VAL A 63 23.98 -34.07 20.86
CA VAL A 63 23.75 -34.94 19.71
C VAL A 63 24.41 -34.39 18.46
N THR A 64 24.72 -35.27 17.51
CA THR A 64 25.27 -34.93 16.20
C THR A 64 24.66 -35.83 15.14
N VAL A 65 24.40 -35.29 13.94
CA VAL A 65 23.84 -36.01 12.79
C VAL A 65 24.86 -36.12 11.65
N GLY A 66 24.54 -36.92 10.64
CA GLY A 66 25.40 -37.08 9.46
C GLY A 66 26.48 -38.16 9.65
N ALA A 67 27.55 -38.09 8.83
CA ALA A 67 28.63 -39.09 8.85
C ALA A 67 29.39 -39.03 10.17
N GLY A 68 29.29 -40.12 10.96
CA GLY A 68 29.90 -40.23 12.30
C GLY A 68 29.06 -39.56 13.41
N GLY A 69 27.85 -39.15 13.12
CA GLY A 69 26.90 -38.68 14.13
C GLY A 69 26.46 -39.79 15.10
N ASN A 70 26.00 -39.40 16.27
CA ASN A 70 25.56 -40.31 17.31
C ASN A 70 24.05 -40.58 17.29
N VAL A 71 23.28 -39.71 16.57
CA VAL A 71 21.85 -39.89 16.35
C VAL A 71 21.47 -39.74 14.88
N THR A 72 20.32 -40.31 14.51
CA THR A 72 19.60 -40.00 13.27
C THR A 72 18.48 -39.01 13.56
N LEU A 73 18.25 -38.04 12.68
CA LEU A 73 17.12 -37.08 12.73
C LEU A 73 16.08 -37.51 11.72
N THR A 74 14.82 -37.63 12.14
CA THR A 74 13.68 -37.90 11.29
C THR A 74 12.65 -36.80 11.48
N PRO A 75 12.44 -35.92 10.47
CA PRO A 75 11.35 -34.93 10.50
C PRO A 75 10.00 -35.62 10.58
N GLY A 76 9.08 -35.08 11.36
CA GLY A 76 7.68 -35.45 11.39
C GLY A 76 6.90 -34.84 10.22
N ALA A 77 5.58 -34.72 10.37
CA ALA A 77 4.74 -34.08 9.39
C ALA A 77 5.08 -32.58 9.28
N ALA A 78 5.48 -32.13 8.08
CA ALA A 78 5.75 -30.74 7.82
C ALA A 78 4.48 -29.87 8.03
N PRO A 79 4.59 -28.69 8.64
CA PRO A 79 3.47 -27.75 8.72
C PRO A 79 3.05 -27.29 7.34
N THR A 80 1.74 -26.97 7.18
CA THR A 80 1.13 -26.59 5.90
C THR A 80 0.65 -25.15 5.96
N PRO A 81 1.52 -24.14 5.69
CA PRO A 81 1.09 -22.76 5.55
C PRO A 81 0.14 -22.61 4.34
N ALA A 82 -0.71 -21.55 4.33
CA ALA A 82 -1.63 -21.28 3.22
C ALA A 82 -0.87 -20.98 1.91
N ALA A 83 0.34 -20.42 2.00
CA ALA A 83 1.27 -20.26 0.89
C ALA A 83 2.71 -20.48 1.38
N GLY A 84 3.62 -20.80 0.45
CA GLY A 84 5.01 -21.13 0.76
C GLY A 84 5.20 -22.52 1.32
N SER A 85 6.34 -22.74 1.98
CA SER A 85 6.67 -24.04 2.59
C SER A 85 7.63 -23.88 3.76
N ILE A 86 7.57 -24.83 4.68
CA ILE A 86 8.46 -24.94 5.84
C ILE A 86 9.04 -26.35 5.82
N THR A 87 10.36 -26.47 5.78
CA THR A 87 11.06 -27.75 5.64
C THR A 87 12.18 -27.87 6.64
N MET A 88 12.31 -29.05 7.28
CA MET A 88 13.44 -29.36 8.14
C MET A 88 14.58 -29.97 7.31
N ASN A 89 15.77 -29.45 7.51
CA ASN A 89 16.98 -29.90 6.83
C ASN A 89 17.65 -31.04 7.57
N PRO A 90 18.52 -31.83 6.91
CA PRO A 90 19.25 -32.92 7.56
C PRO A 90 20.15 -32.52 8.72
N ASP A 91 20.52 -31.24 8.82
CA ASP A 91 21.32 -30.67 9.91
C ASP A 91 20.49 -30.17 11.10
N GLY A 92 19.15 -30.32 11.01
CA GLY A 92 18.21 -29.89 12.02
C GLY A 92 17.78 -28.43 11.90
N THR A 93 18.29 -27.63 10.95
CA THR A 93 17.76 -26.29 10.65
C THR A 93 16.42 -26.41 9.98
N ILE A 94 15.53 -25.40 10.19
CA ILE A 94 14.23 -25.34 9.52
C ILE A 94 14.27 -24.17 8.53
N THR A 95 14.08 -24.47 7.25
CA THR A 95 13.97 -23.48 6.17
C THR A 95 12.53 -23.03 6.00
N ILE A 96 12.29 -21.73 6.09
CA ILE A 96 11.08 -21.05 5.70
C ILE A 96 11.30 -20.49 4.30
N ALA A 97 10.55 -20.98 3.30
CA ALA A 97 10.68 -20.50 1.93
C ALA A 97 10.13 -19.06 1.79
N PRO A 98 10.68 -18.23 0.88
CA PRO A 98 10.06 -16.96 0.52
C PRO A 98 8.62 -17.15 0.06
N GLY A 99 7.72 -16.24 0.44
CA GLY A 99 6.28 -16.34 0.14
C GLY A 99 5.52 -17.25 1.11
N THR A 100 6.05 -17.54 2.29
CA THR A 100 5.35 -18.27 3.35
C THR A 100 4.44 -17.33 4.13
N THR A 101 3.17 -17.68 4.29
CA THR A 101 2.18 -16.89 5.05
C THR A 101 2.57 -16.75 6.52
N ALA A 102 2.26 -15.59 7.11
CA ALA A 102 2.50 -15.33 8.53
C ALA A 102 1.67 -16.27 9.42
N GLY A 103 2.26 -16.66 10.52
CA GLY A 103 1.62 -17.56 11.49
C GLY A 103 2.62 -18.23 12.41
N THR A 104 2.11 -18.96 13.40
CA THR A 104 2.91 -19.83 14.27
C THR A 104 2.77 -21.27 13.76
N TYR A 105 3.89 -21.91 13.51
CA TYR A 105 3.96 -23.27 12.97
C TYR A 105 4.73 -24.17 13.89
N THR A 106 4.22 -25.40 14.07
CA THR A 106 4.89 -26.45 14.84
C THR A 106 5.40 -27.56 13.91
N TYR A 107 6.66 -27.96 14.10
CA TYR A 107 7.30 -28.99 13.31
C TYR A 107 7.82 -30.08 14.25
N PRO A 108 7.16 -31.25 14.38
CA PRO A 108 7.64 -32.35 15.17
C PRO A 108 8.86 -33.00 14.53
N TYR A 109 9.74 -33.55 15.36
CA TYR A 109 10.89 -34.33 14.92
C TYR A 109 11.20 -35.46 15.91
N THR A 110 11.96 -36.43 15.44
CA THR A 110 12.41 -37.59 16.24
C THR A 110 13.90 -37.75 16.07
N ILE A 111 14.61 -37.95 17.18
CA ILE A 111 16.01 -38.39 17.16
C ILE A 111 16.08 -39.82 17.65
N CYS A 112 16.93 -40.67 17.02
CA CYS A 112 17.15 -42.03 17.43
C CYS A 112 18.66 -42.30 17.54
N GLU A 113 19.09 -43.04 18.58
CA GLU A 113 20.48 -43.45 18.78
C GLU A 113 20.96 -44.32 17.62
N VAL A 114 22.09 -43.97 16.99
CA VAL A 114 22.63 -44.73 15.84
C VAL A 114 23.00 -46.18 16.22
N LEU A 115 23.52 -46.42 17.43
CA LEU A 115 23.91 -47.76 17.91
C LEU A 115 22.70 -48.59 18.36
N ASN A 116 21.59 -47.95 18.74
CA ASN A 116 20.33 -48.57 19.16
C ASN A 116 19.15 -47.90 18.48
N PRO A 117 18.83 -48.21 17.22
CA PRO A 117 17.84 -47.46 16.43
C PRO A 117 16.39 -47.51 16.93
N THR A 118 16.10 -48.30 17.95
CA THR A 118 14.80 -48.34 18.64
C THR A 118 14.78 -47.41 19.89
N ASN A 119 15.94 -46.90 20.30
CA ASN A 119 16.06 -45.91 21.36
C ASN A 119 15.87 -44.52 20.76
N CYS A 120 14.66 -44.02 20.83
CA CYS A 120 14.26 -42.75 20.19
C CYS A 120 13.54 -41.86 21.18
N ASP A 121 13.61 -40.55 20.93
CA ASP A 121 12.79 -39.56 21.60
C ASP A 121 12.30 -38.50 20.61
N THR A 122 11.19 -37.78 20.93
CA THR A 122 10.49 -36.86 20.06
C THR A 122 10.33 -35.50 20.71
N ALA A 123 10.54 -34.45 19.92
CA ALA A 123 10.27 -33.08 20.32
C ALA A 123 9.60 -32.27 19.19
N THR A 124 9.26 -31.04 19.49
CA THR A 124 8.55 -30.14 18.54
C THR A 124 9.26 -28.79 18.50
N ALA A 125 9.57 -28.33 17.30
CA ALA A 125 10.03 -26.97 17.05
C ALA A 125 8.85 -26.03 16.78
N THR A 126 8.78 -24.91 17.48
CA THR A 126 7.83 -23.82 17.24
C THR A 126 8.52 -22.71 16.47
N VAL A 127 8.00 -22.35 15.30
CA VAL A 127 8.53 -21.30 14.42
C VAL A 127 7.48 -20.22 14.26
N PHE A 128 7.87 -18.95 14.45
CA PHE A 128 7.01 -17.81 14.18
C PHE A 128 7.41 -17.12 12.87
N VAL A 129 6.52 -17.18 11.87
CA VAL A 129 6.65 -16.45 10.61
C VAL A 129 5.87 -15.15 10.72
N SER A 130 6.55 -14.02 10.58
CA SER A 130 5.93 -12.70 10.64
C SER A 130 5.49 -12.22 9.26
N ALA A 131 4.44 -11.37 9.22
CA ALA A 131 4.12 -10.57 8.05
C ALA A 131 5.23 -9.53 7.78
N ALA A 132 5.27 -9.00 6.57
CA ALA A 132 6.10 -7.85 6.23
C ALA A 132 5.59 -6.59 6.97
N VAL A 133 6.42 -5.56 7.10
CA VAL A 133 5.97 -4.25 7.55
C VAL A 133 5.37 -3.52 6.34
N THR A 134 4.09 -3.17 6.39
CA THR A 134 3.43 -2.27 5.43
C THR A 134 3.57 -0.84 5.91
N ASP A 135 3.93 0.08 5.01
CA ASP A 135 4.10 1.50 5.32
C ASP A 135 3.52 2.31 4.14
N ALA A 136 2.33 2.86 4.34
CA ALA A 136 1.65 3.75 3.42
C ALA A 136 1.93 5.20 3.82
N VAL A 137 2.37 6.01 2.88
CA VAL A 137 2.82 7.40 3.11
C VAL A 137 1.95 8.36 2.33
N ASP A 138 1.50 9.43 2.99
CA ASP A 138 0.65 10.44 2.39
C ASP A 138 1.23 11.02 1.09
N ASP A 139 0.34 11.29 0.13
CA ASP A 139 0.64 11.87 -1.18
C ASP A 139 0.08 13.27 -1.33
N THR A 140 0.68 14.04 -2.22
CA THR A 140 0.14 15.33 -2.64
C THR A 140 0.19 15.48 -4.15
N GLY A 141 -0.81 16.16 -4.71
CA GLY A 141 -0.85 16.42 -6.13
C GLY A 141 -1.69 17.64 -6.49
N THR A 142 -1.66 18.03 -7.76
CA THR A 142 -2.37 19.21 -8.25
C THR A 142 -3.00 18.95 -9.61
N VAL A 143 -4.21 19.51 -9.81
CA VAL A 143 -4.84 19.64 -11.12
C VAL A 143 -5.04 21.12 -11.35
N ALA A 144 -4.46 21.66 -12.41
CA ALA A 144 -4.44 23.12 -12.66
C ALA A 144 -5.83 23.70 -12.87
N ASN A 145 -6.77 22.93 -13.41
CA ASN A 145 -8.13 23.38 -13.72
C ASN A 145 -9.13 22.25 -13.55
N GLY A 146 -10.04 22.41 -12.61
CA GLY A 146 -11.10 21.44 -12.34
C GLY A 146 -12.18 21.34 -13.41
N ALA A 147 -12.36 22.36 -14.25
CA ALA A 147 -13.31 22.29 -15.37
C ALA A 147 -12.90 21.21 -16.39
N THR A 148 -11.61 21.02 -16.61
CA THR A 148 -11.06 19.98 -17.50
C THR A 148 -10.76 18.68 -16.78
N GLY A 149 -10.54 18.73 -15.45
CA GLY A 149 -10.07 17.59 -14.67
C GLY A 149 -8.66 17.18 -15.02
N GLY A 150 -8.27 15.97 -14.62
CA GLY A 150 -6.95 15.40 -14.91
C GLY A 150 -6.46 14.44 -13.83
N VAL A 151 -5.18 14.04 -13.93
CA VAL A 151 -4.52 13.20 -12.92
C VAL A 151 -3.92 14.10 -11.85
N GLY A 152 -4.38 13.97 -10.60
CA GLY A 152 -3.87 14.71 -9.45
C GLY A 152 -2.58 14.07 -8.90
N VAL A 153 -2.65 12.78 -8.58
CA VAL A 153 -1.48 11.98 -8.17
C VAL A 153 -1.29 10.87 -9.20
N PRO A 154 -0.14 10.76 -9.86
CA PRO A 154 0.08 9.75 -10.89
C PRO A 154 0.07 8.30 -10.36
N ASN A 155 0.59 8.10 -9.16
CA ASN A 155 0.58 6.80 -8.49
C ASN A 155 0.90 6.98 -7.00
N VAL A 156 -0.03 6.60 -6.13
CA VAL A 156 0.12 6.70 -4.66
C VAL A 156 1.14 5.71 -4.08
N LEU A 157 1.53 4.67 -4.81
CA LEU A 157 2.49 3.67 -4.31
C LEU A 157 3.97 4.10 -4.43
N VAL A 158 4.26 5.29 -4.96
CA VAL A 158 5.66 5.70 -5.26
C VAL A 158 6.51 5.83 -3.99
N ASN A 159 5.93 6.29 -2.90
CA ASN A 159 6.54 6.50 -1.59
C ASN A 159 6.18 5.42 -0.56
N ASP A 160 5.26 4.51 -0.91
CA ASP A 160 4.85 3.42 -0.04
C ASP A 160 5.86 2.27 -0.05
N THR A 161 5.97 1.55 1.08
CA THR A 161 6.87 0.41 1.18
C THR A 161 6.24 -0.84 1.78
N LEU A 162 6.76 -2.00 1.37
CA LEU A 162 6.52 -3.29 2.00
C LEU A 162 7.86 -3.86 2.44
N ASN A 163 8.05 -3.99 3.76
CA ASN A 163 9.32 -4.43 4.38
C ASN A 163 10.53 -3.60 3.90
N GLY A 164 10.34 -2.26 3.78
CA GLY A 164 11.36 -1.32 3.33
C GLY A 164 11.70 -1.35 1.83
N ASN A 165 11.01 -2.18 1.03
CA ASN A 165 11.12 -2.18 -0.44
C ASN A 165 9.91 -1.45 -1.03
N PRO A 166 10.03 -0.83 -2.22
CA PRO A 166 8.90 -0.17 -2.88
C PRO A 166 7.68 -1.08 -2.99
N ALA A 167 6.52 -0.61 -2.53
CA ALA A 167 5.25 -1.30 -2.71
C ALA A 167 4.84 -1.28 -4.20
N THR A 168 4.28 -2.38 -4.66
CA THR A 168 3.79 -2.51 -6.04
C THR A 168 2.47 -3.29 -6.06
N LEU A 169 1.67 -3.14 -7.12
CA LEU A 169 0.44 -3.92 -7.30
C LEU A 169 0.68 -5.44 -7.40
N ALA A 170 1.93 -5.90 -7.51
CA ALA A 170 2.30 -7.31 -7.42
C ALA A 170 2.51 -7.78 -5.97
N THR A 171 2.72 -6.86 -5.03
CA THR A 171 3.05 -7.17 -3.62
C THR A 171 1.96 -6.71 -2.65
N VAL A 172 1.19 -5.68 -3.01
CA VAL A 172 0.08 -5.15 -2.20
C VAL A 172 -1.22 -5.05 -3.00
N THR A 173 -2.34 -5.18 -2.31
CA THR A 173 -3.65 -4.74 -2.82
C THR A 173 -3.86 -3.28 -2.45
N LEU A 174 -4.42 -2.49 -3.37
CA LEU A 174 -4.71 -1.07 -3.20
C LEU A 174 -6.22 -0.85 -3.20
N THR A 175 -6.74 -0.14 -2.20
CA THR A 175 -8.18 0.09 -2.04
C THR A 175 -8.45 1.53 -1.62
N GLN A 176 -9.40 2.21 -2.27
CA GLN A 176 -9.94 3.47 -1.78
C GLN A 176 -10.92 3.21 -0.63
N LEU A 177 -10.69 3.84 0.52
CA LEU A 177 -11.59 3.75 1.68
C LEU A 177 -12.62 4.89 1.70
N ALA A 178 -12.18 6.12 1.39
CA ALA A 178 -13.02 7.31 1.40
C ALA A 178 -12.54 8.37 0.41
N THR A 179 -13.43 9.31 0.09
CA THR A 179 -13.08 10.55 -0.62
C THR A 179 -13.95 11.70 -0.11
N THR A 180 -13.40 12.90 -0.06
CA THR A 180 -14.15 14.11 0.30
C THR A 180 -14.98 14.66 -0.86
N ASN A 181 -14.75 14.17 -2.11
CA ASN A 181 -15.52 14.56 -3.28
C ASN A 181 -15.64 13.37 -4.25
N PRO A 182 -16.86 12.98 -4.68
CA PRO A 182 -17.07 11.83 -5.58
C PRO A 182 -16.40 11.97 -6.95
N ASN A 183 -16.03 13.19 -7.35
CA ASN A 183 -15.30 13.46 -8.59
C ASN A 183 -13.78 13.29 -8.46
N VAL A 184 -13.27 13.04 -7.25
CA VAL A 184 -11.84 12.79 -6.98
C VAL A 184 -11.70 11.38 -6.45
N THR A 185 -11.14 10.48 -7.27
CA THR A 185 -11.14 9.05 -7.01
C THR A 185 -9.80 8.40 -7.32
N LEU A 186 -9.46 7.37 -6.53
CA LEU A 186 -8.33 6.50 -6.79
C LEU A 186 -8.71 5.41 -7.80
N ASP A 187 -7.84 5.20 -8.77
CA ASP A 187 -7.89 4.01 -9.63
C ASP A 187 -6.98 2.91 -9.01
N PRO A 188 -7.53 1.84 -8.43
CA PRO A 188 -6.75 0.82 -7.78
C PRO A 188 -5.92 -0.05 -8.76
N ALA A 189 -6.19 0.02 -10.06
CA ALA A 189 -5.44 -0.72 -11.07
C ALA A 189 -4.13 -0.02 -11.48
N THR A 190 -4.05 1.30 -11.27
CA THR A 190 -2.89 2.12 -11.65
C THR A 190 -2.25 2.84 -10.48
N GLY A 191 -2.97 3.02 -9.37
CA GLY A 191 -2.59 3.87 -8.24
C GLY A 191 -2.83 5.37 -8.49
N ALA A 192 -3.39 5.76 -9.61
CA ALA A 192 -3.62 7.16 -9.94
C ALA A 192 -4.84 7.73 -9.19
N VAL A 193 -4.71 8.95 -8.66
CA VAL A 193 -5.85 9.73 -8.16
C VAL A 193 -6.29 10.69 -9.26
N ASN A 194 -7.51 10.47 -9.76
CA ASN A 194 -8.09 11.19 -10.88
C ASN A 194 -9.11 12.22 -10.39
N VAL A 195 -9.13 13.38 -11.04
CA VAL A 195 -10.12 14.44 -10.88
C VAL A 195 -10.99 14.48 -12.13
N ALA A 196 -12.29 14.26 -11.98
CA ALA A 196 -13.24 14.31 -13.09
C ALA A 196 -13.44 15.76 -13.57
N PRO A 197 -13.73 15.98 -14.87
CA PRO A 197 -14.14 17.29 -15.38
C PRO A 197 -15.35 17.84 -14.63
N GLY A 198 -15.37 19.16 -14.41
CA GLY A 198 -16.43 19.84 -13.68
C GLY A 198 -16.28 19.79 -12.15
N THR A 199 -15.09 19.47 -11.64
CA THR A 199 -14.78 19.53 -10.21
C THR A 199 -14.44 20.96 -9.82
N PRO A 200 -15.11 21.59 -8.83
CA PRO A 200 -14.79 22.94 -8.37
C PRO A 200 -13.34 23.06 -7.87
N ALA A 201 -12.81 24.28 -7.86
CA ALA A 201 -11.51 24.55 -7.24
C ALA A 201 -11.58 24.29 -5.73
N GLY A 202 -10.53 23.69 -5.18
CA GLY A 202 -10.49 23.33 -3.76
C GLY A 202 -9.42 22.27 -3.47
N THR A 203 -9.35 21.87 -2.22
CA THR A 203 -8.47 20.77 -1.77
C THR A 203 -9.35 19.58 -1.41
N TYR A 204 -9.00 18.42 -1.95
CA TYR A 204 -9.74 17.18 -1.77
C TYR A 204 -8.82 16.06 -1.30
N GLU A 205 -9.36 15.19 -0.46
CA GLU A 205 -8.64 14.07 0.12
C GLU A 205 -9.25 12.76 -0.34
N VAL A 206 -8.39 11.82 -0.66
CA VAL A 206 -8.72 10.41 -0.91
C VAL A 206 -7.96 9.58 0.11
N THR A 207 -8.68 8.92 1.01
CA THR A 207 -8.10 7.94 1.94
C THR A 207 -7.98 6.62 1.22
N TYR A 208 -6.78 6.03 1.24
CA TYR A 208 -6.53 4.72 0.64
C TYR A 208 -5.84 3.79 1.64
N GLN A 209 -5.87 2.52 1.33
CA GLN A 209 -5.26 1.45 2.10
C GLN A 209 -4.45 0.55 1.18
N ILE A 210 -3.26 0.17 1.63
CA ILE A 210 -2.49 -0.93 1.05
C ILE A 210 -2.50 -2.11 2.01
N CYS A 211 -2.67 -3.34 1.48
CA CYS A 211 -2.58 -4.56 2.27
C CYS A 211 -1.63 -5.54 1.58
N GLU A 212 -0.77 -6.20 2.35
CA GLU A 212 0.12 -7.24 1.84
C GLU A 212 -0.68 -8.37 1.17
N ILE A 213 -0.38 -8.76 -0.08
CA ILE A 213 -1.09 -9.83 -0.78
C ILE A 213 -0.93 -11.17 -0.06
N LEU A 214 0.26 -11.45 0.47
CA LEU A 214 0.57 -12.67 1.19
C LEU A 214 -0.18 -12.79 2.52
N ASN A 215 -0.38 -11.67 3.20
CA ASN A 215 -1.06 -11.56 4.49
C ASN A 215 -2.12 -10.45 4.45
N PRO A 216 -3.34 -10.70 3.91
CA PRO A 216 -4.33 -9.66 3.62
C PRO A 216 -4.88 -8.88 4.83
N ALA A 217 -4.61 -9.32 6.04
CA ALA A 217 -4.94 -8.58 7.26
C ALA A 217 -3.84 -7.57 7.66
N ASN A 218 -2.67 -7.64 7.02
CA ASN A 218 -1.55 -6.74 7.25
C ASN A 218 -1.68 -5.53 6.33
N CYS A 219 -2.25 -4.46 6.85
CA CYS A 219 -2.63 -3.27 6.09
C CYS A 219 -2.11 -2.00 6.75
N ASP A 220 -1.93 -0.96 5.93
CA ASP A 220 -1.69 0.40 6.38
C ASP A 220 -2.48 1.40 5.55
N VAL A 221 -2.71 2.62 6.06
CA VAL A 221 -3.63 3.61 5.51
C VAL A 221 -2.92 4.95 5.36
N ALA A 222 -3.11 5.61 4.20
CA ALA A 222 -2.61 6.96 3.95
C ALA A 222 -3.64 7.82 3.21
N ILE A 223 -3.32 9.10 3.03
CA ILE A 223 -4.18 10.09 2.41
C ILE A 223 -3.46 10.70 1.20
N ALA A 224 -4.13 10.69 0.05
CA ALA A 224 -3.72 11.47 -1.10
C ALA A 224 -4.50 12.79 -1.14
N THR A 225 -3.79 13.92 -0.99
CA THR A 225 -4.35 15.27 -1.02
C THR A 225 -4.16 15.88 -2.40
N VAL A 226 -5.26 16.23 -3.07
CA VAL A 226 -5.25 16.86 -4.40
C VAL A 226 -5.78 18.28 -4.34
N THR A 227 -4.98 19.26 -4.77
CA THR A 227 -5.40 20.64 -4.95
C THR A 227 -5.85 20.85 -6.39
N VAL A 228 -7.12 21.25 -6.55
CA VAL A 228 -7.74 21.58 -7.84
C VAL A 228 -7.82 23.08 -8.00
N GLY A 229 -7.26 23.61 -9.08
CA GLY A 229 -7.28 25.03 -9.40
C GLY A 229 -8.57 25.47 -10.11
N ALA A 230 -8.88 26.78 -10.03
CA ALA A 230 -9.90 27.43 -10.84
C ALA A 230 -9.35 27.73 -12.24
N ALA A 231 -10.26 27.99 -13.18
CA ALA A 231 -9.90 28.48 -14.51
C ALA A 231 -9.21 29.86 -14.45
N VAL A 232 -8.35 30.16 -15.41
CA VAL A 232 -7.90 31.53 -15.63
C VAL A 232 -9.02 32.28 -16.33
N ILE A 233 -9.58 33.33 -15.67
CA ILE A 233 -10.63 34.18 -16.22
C ILE A 233 -10.01 35.52 -16.62
N ASP A 234 -10.41 36.03 -17.79
CA ASP A 234 -9.87 37.27 -18.35
C ASP A 234 -11.02 38.06 -19.04
N ALA A 235 -11.42 39.16 -18.43
CA ALA A 235 -12.39 40.11 -18.97
C ALA A 235 -11.65 41.28 -19.63
N VAL A 236 -11.98 41.57 -20.87
CA VAL A 236 -11.29 42.55 -21.69
C VAL A 236 -12.22 43.72 -22.05
N ASP A 237 -11.74 44.97 -21.90
CA ASP A 237 -12.52 46.16 -22.19
C ASP A 237 -13.09 46.17 -23.60
N ASP A 238 -14.34 46.63 -23.69
CA ASP A 238 -15.07 46.81 -24.93
C ASP A 238 -15.26 48.29 -25.29
N THR A 239 -15.56 48.53 -26.54
CA THR A 239 -16.01 49.86 -27.01
C THR A 239 -17.21 49.74 -27.93
N GLY A 240 -18.13 50.67 -27.82
CA GLY A 240 -19.32 50.70 -28.67
C GLY A 240 -19.81 52.11 -28.95
N THR A 241 -20.62 52.27 -29.99
CA THR A 241 -21.20 53.57 -30.36
C THR A 241 -22.68 53.44 -30.71
N VAL A 242 -23.48 54.43 -30.30
CA VAL A 242 -24.85 54.62 -30.77
C VAL A 242 -24.89 55.96 -31.50
N PRO A 243 -25.22 55.98 -32.82
CA PRO A 243 -25.14 57.18 -33.65
C PRO A 243 -26.06 58.34 -33.22
N ASN A 244 -27.17 58.01 -32.53
CA ASN A 244 -28.15 59.00 -32.10
C ASN A 244 -28.77 58.62 -30.73
N GLY A 245 -28.40 59.36 -29.70
CA GLY A 245 -28.91 59.14 -28.33
C GLY A 245 -30.38 59.45 -28.15
N ALA A 246 -31.00 60.27 -29.04
CA ALA A 246 -32.43 60.51 -28.98
C ALA A 246 -33.26 59.26 -29.34
N VAL A 247 -32.72 58.37 -30.17
CA VAL A 247 -33.35 57.11 -30.55
C VAL A 247 -32.89 55.96 -29.65
N GLY A 248 -31.65 56.05 -29.14
CA GLY A 248 -30.97 54.96 -28.40
C GLY A 248 -30.55 53.81 -29.31
N GLY A 249 -30.17 52.66 -28.72
CA GLY A 249 -29.79 51.49 -29.48
C GLY A 249 -28.81 50.57 -28.73
N VAL A 250 -28.36 49.53 -29.41
CA VAL A 250 -27.34 48.60 -28.89
C VAL A 250 -25.95 49.16 -29.18
N ALA A 251 -25.16 49.46 -28.17
CA ALA A 251 -23.79 49.92 -28.29
C ALA A 251 -22.80 48.79 -28.49
N VAL A 252 -22.92 47.73 -27.67
CA VAL A 252 -22.14 46.49 -27.76
C VAL A 252 -23.12 45.32 -27.80
N PRO A 253 -23.10 44.47 -28.85
CA PRO A 253 -24.04 43.37 -28.94
C PRO A 253 -23.83 42.27 -27.90
N ASN A 254 -22.55 42.06 -27.50
CA ASN A 254 -22.17 41.07 -26.46
C ASN A 254 -20.73 41.37 -25.95
N VAL A 255 -20.59 41.64 -24.66
CA VAL A 255 -19.31 41.94 -24.01
C VAL A 255 -18.39 40.72 -23.93
N LEU A 256 -18.89 39.48 -24.07
CA LEU A 256 -18.08 38.26 -23.96
C LEU A 256 -17.26 37.96 -25.23
N VAL A 257 -17.34 38.77 -26.29
CA VAL A 257 -16.71 38.41 -27.59
C VAL A 257 -15.17 38.30 -27.49
N ASN A 258 -14.56 39.14 -26.66
CA ASN A 258 -13.12 39.22 -26.41
C ASN A 258 -12.70 38.65 -25.03
N ASP A 259 -13.67 38.25 -24.18
CA ASP A 259 -13.42 37.67 -22.89
C ASP A 259 -13.06 36.18 -22.99
N THR A 260 -12.21 35.69 -22.08
CA THR A 260 -11.80 34.29 -22.10
C THR A 260 -11.88 33.61 -20.72
N LEU A 261 -12.08 32.27 -20.79
CA LEU A 261 -11.92 31.35 -19.64
C LEU A 261 -10.93 30.25 -20.05
N ASN A 262 -9.76 30.19 -19.41
CA ASN A 262 -8.62 29.36 -19.82
C ASN A 262 -8.17 29.59 -21.28
N GLY A 263 -8.21 30.84 -21.75
CA GLY A 263 -7.88 31.19 -23.15
C GLY A 263 -8.88 30.71 -24.20
N VAL A 264 -10.03 30.16 -23.78
CA VAL A 264 -11.15 29.82 -24.66
C VAL A 264 -12.23 30.93 -24.53
N PRO A 265 -12.93 31.33 -25.61
CA PRO A 265 -13.98 32.35 -25.53
C PRO A 265 -15.00 32.05 -24.41
N ALA A 266 -15.21 33.04 -23.52
CA ALA A 266 -16.20 32.95 -22.45
C ALA A 266 -17.62 32.93 -23.06
N THR A 267 -18.52 32.19 -22.43
CA THR A 267 -19.93 32.09 -22.86
C THR A 267 -20.85 32.12 -21.65
N LEU A 268 -22.13 32.43 -21.86
CA LEU A 268 -23.17 32.38 -20.81
C LEU A 268 -23.35 30.97 -20.20
N ALA A 269 -22.81 29.93 -20.82
CA ALA A 269 -22.78 28.57 -20.27
C ALA A 269 -21.58 28.34 -19.31
N THR A 270 -20.56 29.20 -19.33
CA THR A 270 -19.33 29.07 -18.56
C THR A 270 -19.13 30.19 -17.54
N VAL A 271 -19.67 31.37 -17.78
CA VAL A 271 -19.59 32.54 -16.90
C VAL A 271 -20.94 33.19 -16.63
N VAL A 272 -21.04 33.84 -15.48
CA VAL A 272 -22.13 34.75 -15.12
C VAL A 272 -21.64 36.18 -15.32
N ILE A 273 -22.45 37.00 -16.03
CA ILE A 273 -22.17 38.43 -16.23
C ILE A 273 -22.95 39.21 -15.19
N THR A 274 -22.33 40.24 -14.59
CA THR A 274 -22.99 41.20 -13.69
C THR A 274 -22.55 42.61 -14.01
N GLN A 275 -23.51 43.56 -14.13
CA GLN A 275 -23.20 44.98 -14.18
C GLN A 275 -22.80 45.47 -12.77
N VAL A 276 -21.57 45.93 -12.60
CA VAL A 276 -21.06 46.47 -11.34
C VAL A 276 -21.47 47.92 -11.16
N SER A 277 -21.28 48.74 -12.20
CA SER A 277 -21.63 50.18 -12.17
C SER A 277 -21.91 50.73 -13.57
N THR A 278 -22.51 51.92 -13.61
CA THR A 278 -22.63 52.72 -14.83
C THR A 278 -22.54 54.22 -14.46
N THR A 279 -21.95 55.00 -15.34
CA THR A 279 -21.88 56.47 -15.22
C THR A 279 -23.19 57.16 -15.66
N ASN A 280 -24.10 56.42 -16.30
CA ASN A 280 -25.42 56.96 -16.70
C ASN A 280 -26.48 55.84 -16.64
N PRO A 281 -27.59 56.01 -15.88
CA PRO A 281 -28.63 55.02 -15.74
C PRO A 281 -29.33 54.60 -17.04
N ASN A 282 -29.22 55.43 -18.10
CA ASN A 282 -29.74 55.13 -19.42
C ASN A 282 -28.80 54.24 -20.27
N VAL A 283 -27.60 53.92 -19.77
CA VAL A 283 -26.64 53.02 -20.42
C VAL A 283 -26.48 51.80 -19.54
N THR A 284 -27.02 50.68 -19.99
CA THR A 284 -27.11 49.47 -19.15
C THR A 284 -26.66 48.22 -19.89
N LEU A 285 -26.07 47.28 -19.12
CA LEU A 285 -25.75 45.94 -19.58
C LEU A 285 -26.90 44.96 -19.26
N ASN A 286 -27.27 44.16 -20.24
CA ASN A 286 -28.18 43.03 -20.03
C ASN A 286 -27.39 41.76 -19.72
N PRO A 287 -27.43 41.23 -18.46
CA PRO A 287 -26.63 40.06 -18.08
C PRO A 287 -27.05 38.77 -18.81
N ALA A 288 -28.27 38.70 -19.31
CA ALA A 288 -28.76 37.50 -20.00
C ALA A 288 -28.28 37.40 -21.46
N THR A 289 -27.79 38.50 -22.05
CA THR A 289 -27.34 38.54 -23.44
C THR A 289 -25.93 39.08 -23.61
N GLY A 290 -25.38 39.74 -22.60
CA GLY A 290 -24.12 40.49 -22.67
C GLY A 290 -24.23 41.82 -23.44
N ALA A 291 -25.42 42.23 -23.87
CA ALA A 291 -25.59 43.46 -24.67
C ALA A 291 -25.58 44.71 -23.80
N VAL A 292 -24.84 45.74 -24.24
CA VAL A 292 -24.89 47.07 -23.66
C VAL A 292 -25.77 47.96 -24.52
N THR A 293 -26.80 48.54 -23.91
CA THR A 293 -27.82 49.32 -24.57
C THR A 293 -27.85 50.77 -24.05
N VAL A 294 -28.13 51.70 -24.92
CA VAL A 294 -28.38 53.09 -24.62
C VAL A 294 -29.88 53.37 -24.81
N ALA A 295 -30.57 53.85 -23.78
CA ALA A 295 -31.99 54.17 -23.82
C ALA A 295 -32.22 55.45 -24.66
N PRO A 296 -33.46 55.59 -25.30
CA PRO A 296 -33.84 56.84 -25.98
C PRO A 296 -33.74 58.08 -25.07
N ASN A 297 -33.43 59.23 -25.66
CA ASN A 297 -33.25 60.53 -25.01
C ASN A 297 -32.01 60.60 -24.08
N THR A 298 -30.98 59.78 -24.34
CA THR A 298 -29.69 59.87 -23.67
C THR A 298 -28.86 61.01 -24.29
N PRO A 299 -28.37 62.00 -23.52
CA PRO A 299 -27.57 63.06 -24.07
C PRO A 299 -26.30 62.55 -24.76
N ALA A 300 -25.78 63.30 -25.76
CA ALA A 300 -24.51 62.97 -26.39
C ALA A 300 -23.38 63.05 -25.36
N GLY A 301 -22.51 62.03 -25.33
CA GLY A 301 -21.38 61.96 -24.36
C GLY A 301 -20.71 60.58 -24.41
N THR A 302 -19.68 60.43 -23.58
CA THR A 302 -18.99 59.14 -23.33
C THR A 302 -19.44 58.60 -21.97
N TYR A 303 -19.90 57.38 -21.96
CA TYR A 303 -20.41 56.71 -20.77
C TYR A 303 -19.65 55.44 -20.54
N VAL A 304 -19.43 55.03 -19.27
CA VAL A 304 -18.71 53.86 -18.88
C VAL A 304 -19.68 52.94 -18.12
N VAL A 305 -19.75 51.70 -18.56
CA VAL A 305 -20.37 50.59 -17.82
C VAL A 305 -19.24 49.65 -17.34
N THR A 306 -19.14 49.43 -16.02
CA THR A 306 -18.23 48.40 -15.46
C THR A 306 -19.03 47.10 -15.32
N TYR A 307 -18.48 46.05 -15.83
CA TYR A 307 -19.06 44.71 -15.67
C TYR A 307 -18.05 43.74 -15.06
N GLN A 308 -18.57 42.63 -14.56
CA GLN A 308 -17.80 41.52 -13.99
C GLN A 308 -18.30 40.23 -14.64
N ILE A 309 -17.36 39.36 -14.96
CA ILE A 309 -17.66 37.96 -15.29
C ILE A 309 -17.13 37.08 -14.18
N CYS A 310 -17.89 36.05 -13.77
CA CYS A 310 -17.48 35.06 -12.78
C CYS A 310 -17.69 33.67 -13.35
N GLU A 311 -16.72 32.76 -13.10
CA GLU A 311 -16.82 31.36 -13.52
C GLU A 311 -18.01 30.69 -12.83
N ILE A 312 -18.86 29.98 -13.57
CA ILE A 312 -20.02 29.27 -12.99
C ILE A 312 -19.59 28.15 -12.03
N LEU A 313 -18.53 27.42 -12.37
CA LEU A 313 -17.99 26.33 -11.54
C LEU A 313 -17.37 26.85 -10.23
N ASN A 314 -16.73 28.02 -10.28
CA ASN A 314 -16.07 28.67 -9.15
C ASN A 314 -16.55 30.14 -9.04
N PRO A 315 -17.71 30.42 -8.40
CA PRO A 315 -18.35 31.73 -8.41
C PRO A 315 -17.56 32.87 -7.75
N THR A 316 -16.50 32.56 -7.02
CA THR A 316 -15.54 33.54 -6.46
C THR A 316 -14.39 33.88 -7.40
N ASN A 317 -14.23 33.10 -8.48
CA ASN A 317 -13.25 33.36 -9.52
C ASN A 317 -13.82 34.32 -10.55
N CYS A 318 -13.50 35.58 -10.41
CA CYS A 318 -14.08 36.66 -11.19
C CYS A 318 -13.01 37.59 -11.75
N ASP A 319 -13.36 38.27 -12.87
CA ASP A 319 -12.59 39.37 -13.41
C ASP A 319 -13.54 40.50 -13.88
N THR A 320 -13.01 41.72 -14.01
CA THR A 320 -13.80 42.93 -14.32
C THR A 320 -13.22 43.67 -15.51
N ALA A 321 -14.15 44.19 -16.36
CA ALA A 321 -13.78 45.07 -17.46
C ALA A 321 -14.79 46.20 -17.63
N THR A 322 -14.51 47.08 -18.55
CA THR A 322 -15.33 48.26 -18.86
C THR A 322 -15.79 48.29 -20.30
N VAL A 323 -16.96 48.91 -20.50
CA VAL A 323 -17.49 49.27 -21.84
C VAL A 323 -17.55 50.77 -21.92
#